data_b3f6ffb18ab584e627a034ef2e7e0039
#
_entry.id   b3f6ffb18ab584e627a034ef2e7e0039
#
_cell.length_a   1.000
_cell.length_b   1.000
_cell.length_c   1.000
_cell.angle_alpha   90.00
_cell.angle_beta   90.00
_cell.angle_gamma   90.00
#
_symmetry.space_group_name_H-M   'P 1'
#
loop_
_entity.id
_entity.type
_entity.pdbx_description
1 polymer ?
#
loop_
_entity_poly.entity_id
_entity_poly.type
_entity_poly.pdbx_seq_one_letter_code
_entity_poly.pdbx_strand_id
1 'polypeptide(L)'
;MTLGDRIQVLRKEKRLTQAGLASNIGVSIAQLTRYETQDVLPNADALKRMAMCFGITIDFLVNGTTAQKAESAISDAKLLGLFKQVELLSEEDRKVIFKLIEAFTIKKQLEHMLKQ
;
A
#
# COMPACT_ATOMS: atom_id res chain seq x y z
N MET A 1 -0.45 4.63 -4.29
CA MET A 1 -1.76 3.95 -4.09
C MET A 1 -1.51 2.50 -3.72
N THR A 2 -2.03 2.07 -2.59
CA THR A 2 -1.91 0.67 -2.13
C THR A 2 -2.92 -0.22 -2.84
N LEU A 3 -2.78 -1.55 -2.67
CA LEU A 3 -3.78 -2.50 -3.16
C LEU A 3 -5.15 -2.21 -2.54
N GLY A 4 -5.20 -1.94 -1.23
CA GLY A 4 -6.45 -1.60 -0.54
C GLY A 4 -7.12 -0.37 -1.12
N ASP A 5 -6.36 0.68 -1.41
CA ASP A 5 -6.86 1.90 -2.05
C ASP A 5 -7.44 1.59 -3.43
N ARG A 6 -6.75 0.76 -4.20
CA ARG A 6 -7.20 0.39 -5.54
C ARG A 6 -8.49 -0.44 -5.49
N ILE A 7 -8.61 -1.36 -4.54
CA ILE A 7 -9.83 -2.12 -4.31
C ILE A 7 -11.00 -1.17 -4.03
N GLN A 8 -10.80 -0.18 -3.16
CA GLN A 8 -11.84 0.80 -2.85
C GLN A 8 -12.27 1.59 -4.06
N VAL A 9 -11.31 2.10 -4.85
CA VAL A 9 -11.59 2.87 -6.06
C VAL A 9 -12.39 2.04 -7.08
N LEU A 10 -11.94 0.82 -7.36
CA LEU A 10 -12.60 -0.07 -8.31
C LEU A 10 -14.00 -0.46 -7.84
N ARG A 11 -14.14 -0.73 -6.53
CA ARG A 11 -15.45 -1.04 -5.94
C ARG A 11 -16.43 0.12 -6.14
N LYS A 12 -16.00 1.34 -5.84
CA LYS A 12 -16.83 2.54 -5.97
C LYS A 12 -17.17 2.84 -7.43
N GLU A 13 -16.23 2.62 -8.35
CA GLU A 13 -16.49 2.76 -9.77
C GLU A 13 -17.58 1.80 -10.26
N LYS A 14 -17.63 0.61 -9.72
CA LYS A 14 -18.68 -0.38 -10.01
C LYS A 14 -19.95 -0.16 -9.19
N ARG A 15 -19.97 0.88 -8.36
CA ARG A 15 -21.11 1.22 -7.49
C ARG A 15 -21.50 0.08 -6.54
N LEU A 16 -20.49 -0.65 -6.08
CA LEU A 16 -20.70 -1.73 -5.12
C LEU A 16 -20.49 -1.23 -3.69
N THR A 17 -21.32 -1.71 -2.78
CA THR A 17 -21.09 -1.56 -1.34
C THR A 17 -20.04 -2.57 -0.90
N GLN A 18 -19.45 -2.39 0.29
CA GLN A 18 -18.58 -3.40 0.88
C GLN A 18 -19.29 -4.76 0.98
N ALA A 19 -20.56 -4.76 1.43
CA ALA A 19 -21.34 -5.99 1.51
C ALA A 19 -21.51 -6.65 0.15
N GLY A 20 -21.77 -5.86 -0.89
CA GLY A 20 -21.94 -6.36 -2.25
C GLY A 20 -20.66 -7.01 -2.79
N LEU A 21 -19.53 -6.34 -2.64
CA LEU A 21 -18.25 -6.90 -3.08
C LEU A 21 -17.87 -8.13 -2.26
N ALA A 22 -18.01 -8.07 -0.93
CA ALA A 22 -17.72 -9.21 -0.06
C ALA A 22 -18.51 -10.45 -0.46
N SER A 23 -19.81 -10.28 -0.76
CA SER A 23 -20.66 -11.37 -1.25
C SER A 23 -20.14 -11.93 -2.57
N ASN A 24 -19.76 -11.06 -3.52
CA ASN A 24 -19.30 -11.47 -4.84
C ASN A 24 -17.98 -12.25 -4.79
N ILE A 25 -17.12 -11.96 -3.84
CA ILE A 25 -15.81 -12.63 -3.73
C ILE A 25 -15.79 -13.71 -2.62
N GLY A 26 -16.91 -13.92 -1.93
CA GLY A 26 -17.05 -14.99 -0.96
C GLY A 26 -16.28 -14.79 0.34
N VAL A 27 -16.15 -13.55 0.81
CA VAL A 27 -15.53 -13.22 2.09
C VAL A 27 -16.50 -12.44 2.97
N SER A 28 -16.19 -12.33 4.26
CA SER A 28 -16.97 -11.50 5.17
C SER A 28 -16.72 -10.01 4.91
N ILE A 29 -17.66 -9.16 5.31
CA ILE A 29 -17.49 -7.70 5.25
C ILE A 29 -16.27 -7.29 6.07
N ALA A 30 -16.10 -7.88 7.26
CA ALA A 30 -14.93 -7.60 8.11
C ALA A 30 -13.61 -7.92 7.40
N GLN A 31 -13.55 -9.04 6.68
CA GLN A 31 -12.35 -9.42 5.92
C GLN A 31 -12.09 -8.46 4.77
N LEU A 32 -13.13 -8.05 4.03
CA LEU A 32 -12.99 -7.06 2.98
C LEU A 32 -12.49 -5.71 3.53
N THR A 33 -13.01 -5.28 4.67
CA THR A 33 -12.56 -4.06 5.34
C THR A 33 -11.07 -4.12 5.64
N ARG A 34 -10.56 -5.26 6.10
CA ARG A 34 -9.12 -5.47 6.32
C ARG A 34 -8.32 -5.36 5.03
N TYR A 35 -8.81 -5.92 3.93
CA TYR A 35 -8.16 -5.80 2.62
C TYR A 35 -8.09 -4.34 2.17
N GLU A 36 -9.16 -3.57 2.39
CA GLU A 36 -9.22 -2.18 1.96
C GLU A 36 -8.43 -1.21 2.83
N THR A 37 -8.34 -1.45 4.14
CA THR A 37 -7.85 -0.45 5.10
C THR A 37 -6.63 -0.86 5.92
N GLN A 38 -6.31 -2.16 6.02
CA GLN A 38 -5.25 -2.66 6.90
C GLN A 38 -4.10 -3.34 6.15
N ASP A 39 -4.02 -3.17 4.84
CA ASP A 39 -2.98 -3.75 3.98
C ASP A 39 -2.80 -5.27 4.14
N VAL A 40 -3.87 -5.96 4.54
CA VAL A 40 -3.87 -7.43 4.56
C VAL A 40 -3.96 -7.91 3.11
N LEU A 41 -2.98 -8.70 2.68
CA LEU A 41 -2.94 -9.22 1.32
C LEU A 41 -3.99 -10.34 1.14
N PRO A 42 -4.93 -10.19 0.20
CA PRO A 42 -5.85 -11.27 -0.13
C PRO A 42 -5.11 -12.49 -0.68
N ASN A 43 -5.63 -13.68 -0.46
CA ASN A 43 -5.07 -14.88 -1.08
C ASN A 43 -5.34 -14.91 -2.60
N ALA A 44 -4.71 -15.84 -3.31
CA ALA A 44 -4.79 -15.91 -4.76
C ALA A 44 -6.24 -16.06 -5.27
N ASP A 45 -7.06 -16.86 -4.57
CA ASP A 45 -8.46 -17.06 -4.93
C ASP A 45 -9.28 -15.77 -4.80
N ALA A 46 -9.10 -15.04 -3.70
CA ALA A 46 -9.76 -13.76 -3.47
C ALA A 46 -9.34 -12.72 -4.53
N LEU A 47 -8.04 -12.63 -4.84
CA LEU A 47 -7.54 -11.74 -5.90
C LEU A 47 -8.14 -12.08 -7.26
N LYS A 48 -8.23 -13.34 -7.60
CA LYS A 48 -8.83 -13.80 -8.85
C LYS A 48 -10.30 -13.41 -8.94
N ARG A 49 -11.06 -13.63 -7.87
CA ARG A 49 -12.48 -13.28 -7.81
C ARG A 49 -12.70 -11.77 -7.90
N MET A 50 -11.86 -10.97 -7.23
CA MET A 50 -11.90 -9.51 -7.35
C MET A 50 -11.63 -9.07 -8.79
N ALA A 51 -10.58 -9.58 -9.41
CA ALA A 51 -10.22 -9.25 -10.79
C ALA A 51 -11.37 -9.57 -11.74
N MET A 52 -12.00 -10.72 -11.57
CA MET A 52 -13.17 -11.11 -12.38
C MET A 52 -14.35 -10.16 -12.13
N CYS A 53 -14.63 -9.83 -10.89
CA CYS A 53 -15.70 -8.91 -10.50
C CYS A 53 -15.51 -7.52 -11.12
N PHE A 54 -14.27 -7.02 -11.13
CA PHE A 54 -13.94 -5.70 -11.67
C PHE A 54 -13.70 -5.71 -13.19
N GLY A 55 -13.60 -6.88 -13.82
CA GLY A 55 -13.33 -6.97 -15.25
C GLY A 55 -11.90 -6.56 -15.62
N ILE A 56 -10.94 -6.85 -14.78
CA ILE A 56 -9.52 -6.48 -14.94
C ILE A 56 -8.64 -7.71 -14.72
N THR A 57 -7.35 -7.55 -15.01
CA THR A 57 -6.36 -8.60 -14.72
C THR A 57 -5.92 -8.54 -13.25
N ILE A 58 -5.42 -9.67 -12.74
CA ILE A 58 -4.83 -9.71 -11.39
C ILE A 58 -3.62 -8.77 -11.33
N ASP A 59 -2.81 -8.72 -12.39
CA ASP A 59 -1.65 -7.83 -12.45
C ASP A 59 -2.06 -6.36 -12.29
N PHE A 60 -3.10 -5.92 -12.99
CA PHE A 60 -3.61 -4.55 -12.85
C PHE A 60 -4.12 -4.30 -11.42
N LEU A 61 -4.83 -5.25 -10.84
CA LEU A 61 -5.34 -5.14 -9.48
C LEU A 61 -4.20 -4.95 -8.48
N VAL A 62 -3.17 -5.76 -8.57
CA VAL A 62 -2.06 -5.78 -7.60
C VAL A 62 -1.08 -4.63 -7.83
N ASN A 63 -0.74 -4.36 -9.09
CA ASN A 63 0.34 -3.42 -9.44
C ASN A 63 -0.14 -2.11 -10.05
N GLY A 64 -1.38 -2.04 -10.48
CA GLY A 64 -1.91 -0.86 -11.15
C GLY A 64 -1.44 -0.73 -12.59
N THR A 65 -1.38 0.51 -13.07
CA THR A 65 -0.95 0.81 -14.44
C THR A 65 0.57 0.69 -14.58
N THR A 66 1.05 0.59 -15.82
CA THR A 66 2.49 0.62 -16.11
C THR A 66 3.13 1.90 -15.60
N ALA A 67 2.43 3.03 -15.71
CA ALA A 67 2.91 4.31 -15.17
C ALA A 67 3.07 4.28 -13.65
N GLN A 68 2.14 3.66 -12.93
CA GLN A 68 2.21 3.50 -11.48
C GLN A 68 3.38 2.58 -11.07
N LYS A 69 3.60 1.50 -11.83
CA LYS A 69 4.75 0.62 -11.60
C LYS A 69 6.07 1.35 -11.81
N ALA A 70 6.17 2.12 -12.89
CA ALA A 70 7.38 2.89 -13.22
C ALA A 70 7.65 3.96 -12.14
N GLU A 71 6.62 4.65 -11.67
CA GLU A 71 6.73 5.66 -10.62
C GLU A 71 7.25 5.05 -9.32
N SER A 72 6.70 3.90 -8.89
CA SER A 72 7.19 3.19 -7.70
C SER A 72 8.64 2.74 -7.85
N ALA A 73 9.02 2.20 -9.01
CA ALA A 73 10.39 1.76 -9.26
C ALA A 73 11.38 2.93 -9.22
N ILE A 74 11.02 4.08 -9.78
CA ILE A 74 11.85 5.30 -9.76
C ILE A 74 12.00 5.80 -8.32
N SER A 75 10.93 5.82 -7.55
CA SER A 75 10.94 6.24 -6.15
C SER A 75 11.85 5.33 -5.30
N ASP A 76 11.76 4.02 -5.49
CA ASP A 76 12.59 3.04 -4.78
C ASP A 76 14.06 3.18 -5.13
N ALA A 77 14.38 3.37 -6.41
CA ALA A 77 15.76 3.58 -6.88
C ALA A 77 16.35 4.86 -6.29
N LYS A 78 15.58 5.93 -6.23
CA LYS A 78 15.99 7.21 -5.65
C LYS A 78 16.28 7.07 -4.15
N LEU A 79 15.40 6.38 -3.42
CA LEU A 79 15.57 6.12 -1.99
C LEU A 79 16.82 5.30 -1.73
N LEU A 80 17.04 4.24 -2.51
CA LEU A 80 18.25 3.41 -2.41
C LEU A 80 19.50 4.23 -2.67
N GLY A 81 19.47 5.12 -3.66
CA GLY A 81 20.58 6.02 -3.97
C GLY A 81 20.93 6.94 -2.79
N LEU A 82 19.92 7.46 -2.10
CA LEU A 82 20.11 8.28 -0.91
C LEU A 82 20.75 7.48 0.24
N PHE A 83 20.30 6.25 0.47
CA PHE A 83 20.91 5.38 1.48
C PHE A 83 22.40 5.10 1.19
N LYS A 84 22.76 4.88 -0.08
CA LYS A 84 24.16 4.68 -0.47
C LYS A 84 25.00 5.93 -0.20
N GLN A 85 24.46 7.12 -0.42
CA GLN A 85 25.13 8.38 -0.09
C GLN A 85 25.35 8.53 1.41
N VAL A 86 24.37 8.13 2.24
CA VAL A 86 24.51 8.15 3.71
C VAL A 86 25.64 7.25 4.17
N GLU A 87 25.86 6.10 3.54
CA GLU A 87 26.95 5.19 3.89
C GLU A 87 28.34 5.80 3.67
N LEU A 88 28.45 6.76 2.75
CA LEU A 88 29.70 7.45 2.45
C LEU A 88 30.02 8.61 3.40
N LEU A 89 29.08 8.98 4.26
CA LEU A 89 29.28 10.07 5.22
C LEU A 89 30.18 9.65 6.38
N SER A 90 30.73 10.65 7.09
CA SER A 90 31.46 10.41 8.33
C SER A 90 30.57 9.75 9.37
N GLU A 91 31.19 9.10 10.35
CA GLU A 91 30.46 8.47 11.46
C GLU A 91 29.61 9.48 12.23
N GLU A 92 30.13 10.69 12.44
CA GLU A 92 29.42 11.77 13.13
C GLU A 92 28.15 12.19 12.34
N ASP A 93 28.30 12.39 11.03
CA ASP A 93 27.18 12.79 10.17
C ASP A 93 26.11 11.69 10.08
N ARG A 94 26.54 10.42 10.01
CA ARG A 94 25.58 9.29 10.03
C ARG A 94 24.77 9.25 11.31
N LYS A 95 25.40 9.51 12.46
CA LYS A 95 24.71 9.57 13.76
C LYS A 95 23.65 10.66 13.78
N VAL A 96 23.94 11.83 13.20
CA VAL A 96 22.97 12.94 13.11
C VAL A 96 21.77 12.51 12.28
N ILE A 97 22.00 11.87 11.12
CA ILE A 97 20.94 11.40 10.24
C ILE A 97 20.08 10.33 10.93
N PHE A 98 20.70 9.37 11.61
CA PHE A 98 19.96 8.35 12.36
C PHE A 98 19.07 8.95 13.44
N LYS A 99 19.55 9.94 14.16
CA LYS A 99 18.76 10.65 15.16
C LYS A 99 17.57 11.37 14.55
N LEU A 100 17.75 11.99 13.37
CA LEU A 100 16.65 12.65 12.64
C LEU A 100 15.59 11.65 12.19
N ILE A 101 16.02 10.51 11.67
CA ILE A 101 15.10 9.44 11.23
C ILE A 101 14.31 8.91 12.42
N GLU A 102 14.99 8.62 13.55
CA GLU A 102 14.34 8.15 14.77
C GLU A 102 13.32 9.16 15.29
N ALA A 103 13.70 10.44 15.37
CA ALA A 103 12.80 11.50 15.82
C ALA A 103 11.57 11.63 14.92
N PHE A 104 11.77 11.55 13.60
CA PHE A 104 10.67 11.61 12.63
C PHE A 104 9.74 10.41 12.73
N THR A 105 10.29 9.22 12.93
CA THR A 105 9.53 7.99 13.12
C THR A 105 8.68 8.06 14.38
N ILE A 106 9.26 8.52 15.50
CA ILE A 106 8.53 8.71 16.77
C ILE A 106 7.39 9.70 16.58
N LYS A 107 7.64 10.83 15.91
CA LYS A 107 6.62 11.83 15.60
C LYS A 107 5.44 11.22 14.85
N LYS A 108 5.72 10.41 13.83
CA LYS A 108 4.68 9.76 13.03
C LYS A 108 3.89 8.73 13.83
N GLN A 109 4.55 7.98 14.71
CA GLN A 109 3.88 7.05 15.61
C GLN A 109 2.93 7.77 16.56
N LEU A 110 3.35 8.91 17.14
CA LEU A 110 2.52 9.72 18.03
C LEU A 110 1.32 10.29 17.29
N GLU A 111 1.50 10.82 16.09
CA GLU A 111 0.41 11.32 15.26
C GLU A 111 -0.62 10.21 14.98
N HIS A 112 -0.15 9.02 14.68
CA HIS A 112 -1.02 7.88 14.43
C HIS A 112 -1.83 7.49 15.67
N MET A 113 -1.18 7.47 16.83
CA MET A 113 -1.84 7.16 18.12
C MET A 113 -2.91 8.20 18.47
N LEU A 114 -2.66 9.48 18.19
CA LEU A 114 -3.61 10.56 18.48
C LEU A 114 -4.83 10.57 17.56
N LYS A 115 -4.75 9.93 16.40
CA LYS A 115 -5.87 9.85 15.44
C LYS A 115 -6.80 8.66 15.67
N GLN A 116 -6.45 7.78 16.59
CA GLN A 116 -7.25 6.60 16.90
C GLN A 116 -8.37 6.90 17.89
#